data_b76a57cbdf0c9cfd5478fe970a254905
#
_entry.id   b76a57cbdf0c9cfd5478fe970a254905
#
_cell.length_a   1.000
_cell.length_b   1.000
_cell.length_c   1.000
_cell.angle_alpha   90.00
_cell.angle_beta   90.00
_cell.angle_gamma   90.00
#
_symmetry.space_group_name_H-M   'P 1'
#
loop_
_entity.id
_entity.type
_entity.pdbx_description
1 polymer ?
#
loop_
_entity_poly.entity_id
_entity_poly.type
_entity_poly.pdbx_seq_one_letter_code
_entity_poly.pdbx_strand_id
1 'polypeptide(L)'
;MRTPSPIAPGKAPDPIPRRHRARRLTALAAALVGVVVGIGATAGAPSPTAEAAALAAAIEPGQSTRIIGTPSGRCIEVPNSSTTNGTQTQLWDCNGTAGQTWTWTSTKQLQVYGNKCLDASGRGTTNGTQAIIWDCNGQNNQQWNVNSNGTITGVQSGLCLDANGAATANGTKLILWACNGGANQQWASPTTTPPPTNPPTNPPTNPPSGARPCDIYASGGTPCIAAHSTTRALYEAYAGNLYQVRRSSDNTTRNIGLTGTGGTANAATQDSFCTGTTCVITVVFDQSGRGNDLWYQGSSVVPGSPQSRPATATTESLTVGGAKAYSLYINPGNSYWRDGHLTGVPTGAAPEGMYMVTSGTHVNSGCCFDYGNSETTRKADAAGAMDAINFGTQCWFGGCSGTGPWVQADLEWGLFPGGSQTWNPNQRAFTSKFVTATLKNNGTSRFAIKGSNAQSGSLYTLWDGSLPPGYSPMKKQGAIILGSGGDCCKPDGGANLSAGTFYEGAMVAGYPSDATENAVQANVVGAGYR
;
A
#
# COMPACT_ATOMS: atom_id res chain seq x y z
N MET A 1 -55.31 -24.25 20.04
CA MET A 1 -54.38 -23.12 19.84
C MET A 1 -53.76 -22.80 21.20
N ARG A 2 -52.53 -23.22 21.42
CA ARG A 2 -51.79 -22.91 22.66
C ARG A 2 -50.53 -22.16 22.25
N THR A 3 -50.35 -20.98 22.77
CA THR A 3 -49.16 -20.13 22.62
C THR A 3 -48.04 -20.64 23.53
N PRO A 4 -46.77 -20.67 23.10
CA PRO A 4 -45.64 -20.99 23.97
C PRO A 4 -45.15 -19.73 24.72
N SER A 5 -44.81 -19.92 25.99
CA SER A 5 -44.21 -18.94 26.90
C SER A 5 -42.71 -18.72 26.63
N PRO A 6 -42.15 -17.55 27.02
CA PRO A 6 -40.76 -17.21 26.75
C PRO A 6 -39.80 -17.84 27.76
N ILE A 7 -38.61 -18.23 27.25
CA ILE A 7 -37.49 -18.78 28.00
C ILE A 7 -36.66 -17.63 28.59
N ALA A 8 -36.32 -17.74 29.90
CA ALA A 8 -35.51 -16.79 30.64
C ALA A 8 -33.99 -16.92 30.31
N PRO A 9 -33.20 -15.85 30.45
CA PRO A 9 -31.77 -15.88 30.13
C PRO A 9 -30.93 -16.56 31.23
N GLY A 10 -30.02 -17.42 30.81
CA GLY A 10 -29.06 -18.12 31.64
C GLY A 10 -27.92 -17.23 32.16
N LYS A 11 -27.55 -17.52 33.41
CA LYS A 11 -26.53 -16.85 34.22
C LYS A 11 -25.12 -17.12 33.69
N ALA A 12 -24.27 -16.10 33.67
CA ALA A 12 -22.85 -16.20 33.34
C ALA A 12 -22.03 -16.92 34.42
N PRO A 13 -20.96 -17.64 34.06
CA PRO A 13 -20.06 -18.26 35.04
C PRO A 13 -18.97 -17.30 35.55
N ASP A 14 -18.58 -17.52 36.85
CA ASP A 14 -17.61 -16.73 37.60
C ASP A 14 -16.15 -16.93 37.16
N PRO A 15 -15.25 -15.96 37.41
CA PRO A 15 -13.86 -16.02 36.95
C PRO A 15 -12.95 -16.86 37.88
N ILE A 16 -12.02 -17.60 37.27
CA ILE A 16 -11.02 -18.45 37.92
C ILE A 16 -9.85 -17.62 38.49
N PRO A 17 -9.31 -17.89 39.68
CA PRO A 17 -8.26 -17.09 40.31
C PRO A 17 -6.85 -17.40 39.77
N ARG A 18 -6.07 -16.32 39.49
CA ARG A 18 -4.67 -16.36 39.08
C ARG A 18 -3.76 -16.78 40.24
N ARG A 19 -2.95 -17.81 40.06
CA ARG A 19 -1.82 -18.16 40.96
C ARG A 19 -0.53 -17.53 40.45
N HIS A 20 0.06 -16.64 41.24
CA HIS A 20 1.43 -16.15 41.09
C HIS A 20 2.44 -17.23 41.50
N ARG A 21 3.41 -17.49 40.65
CA ARG A 21 4.68 -18.14 41.00
C ARG A 21 5.84 -17.24 40.62
N ALA A 22 6.45 -16.67 41.64
CA ALA A 22 7.75 -16.04 41.55
C ALA A 22 8.84 -17.09 41.41
N ARG A 23 9.78 -16.93 40.49
CA ARG A 23 11.06 -17.64 40.52
C ARG A 23 12.20 -16.62 40.49
N ARG A 24 13.04 -16.72 41.49
CA ARG A 24 14.27 -15.95 41.72
C ARG A 24 15.34 -16.39 40.71
N LEU A 25 16.05 -15.42 40.15
CA LEU A 25 17.29 -15.61 39.39
C LEU A 25 18.48 -15.34 40.32
N THR A 26 19.35 -16.32 40.43
CA THR A 26 20.67 -16.20 41.04
C THR A 26 21.72 -15.97 39.93
N ALA A 27 22.52 -14.96 40.11
CA ALA A 27 23.65 -14.65 39.25
C ALA A 27 24.88 -15.50 39.67
N LEU A 28 25.65 -15.96 38.69
CA LEU A 28 27.04 -16.40 38.89
C LEU A 28 27.90 -15.79 37.79
N ALA A 29 28.89 -15.04 38.25
CA ALA A 29 29.98 -14.53 37.41
C ALA A 29 31.13 -15.51 37.41
N ALA A 30 31.79 -15.69 36.26
CA ALA A 30 33.15 -16.22 36.19
C ALA A 30 33.88 -15.60 34.98
N ALA A 31 34.95 -14.93 35.27
CA ALA A 31 35.89 -14.38 34.31
C ALA A 31 36.92 -15.46 33.93
N LEU A 32 37.37 -15.48 32.67
CA LEU A 32 38.68 -16.04 32.29
C LEU A 32 39.21 -15.32 31.06
N VAL A 33 40.44 -14.83 31.23
CA VAL A 33 41.28 -14.11 30.29
C VAL A 33 41.97 -15.15 29.38
N GLY A 34 42.04 -14.88 28.08
CA GLY A 34 42.83 -15.62 27.14
C GLY A 34 43.18 -14.77 25.92
N VAL A 35 44.40 -14.26 25.89
CA VAL A 35 44.98 -13.53 24.75
C VAL A 35 45.44 -14.52 23.69
N VAL A 36 44.96 -14.37 22.45
CA VAL A 36 45.63 -14.92 21.26
C VAL A 36 45.64 -13.86 20.17
N VAL A 37 46.83 -13.46 19.81
CA VAL A 37 47.13 -12.58 18.68
C VAL A 37 47.04 -13.41 17.40
N GLY A 38 46.15 -13.03 16.49
CA GLY A 38 46.08 -13.60 15.14
C GLY A 38 45.85 -12.47 14.13
N ILE A 39 46.85 -12.23 13.31
CA ILE A 39 46.80 -11.28 12.19
C ILE A 39 45.96 -11.93 11.09
N GLY A 40 44.80 -11.36 10.79
CA GLY A 40 43.95 -11.77 9.67
C GLY A 40 43.39 -10.54 9.00
N ALA A 41 43.63 -10.39 7.71
CA ALA A 41 43.21 -9.29 6.86
C ALA A 41 41.69 -9.12 6.90
N THR A 42 41.25 -7.94 7.31
CA THR A 42 39.83 -7.55 7.26
C THR A 42 39.49 -7.10 5.85
N ALA A 43 38.75 -7.93 5.11
CA ALA A 43 37.95 -7.43 3.98
C ALA A 43 36.91 -6.48 4.53
N GLY A 44 37.01 -5.19 4.19
CA GLY A 44 36.10 -4.16 4.62
C GLY A 44 34.69 -4.44 4.09
N ALA A 45 33.71 -4.50 4.98
CA ALA A 45 32.31 -4.43 4.62
C ALA A 45 32.04 -3.08 3.94
N PRO A 46 31.25 -2.99 2.87
CA PRO A 46 30.92 -1.71 2.25
C PRO A 46 30.07 -0.87 3.22
N SER A 47 30.50 0.35 3.45
CA SER A 47 29.77 1.35 4.22
C SER A 47 28.44 1.67 3.53
N PRO A 48 27.32 1.84 4.27
CA PRO A 48 26.02 2.21 3.70
C PRO A 48 25.91 3.73 3.51
N THR A 49 26.75 4.34 2.68
CA THR A 49 26.81 5.80 2.52
C THR A 49 26.69 6.33 1.09
N ALA A 50 26.22 5.56 0.14
CA ALA A 50 26.07 6.03 -1.24
C ALA A 50 24.62 6.18 -1.72
N GLU A 51 23.61 5.67 -1.03
CA GLU A 51 22.22 5.65 -1.52
C GLU A 51 21.31 6.70 -0.90
N ALA A 52 21.70 7.33 0.20
CA ALA A 52 20.91 8.41 0.85
C ALA A 52 21.11 9.80 0.23
N ALA A 53 22.07 9.99 -0.66
CA ALA A 53 22.40 11.31 -1.23
C ALA A 53 21.64 11.67 -2.52
N ALA A 54 20.84 10.77 -3.08
CA ALA A 54 20.19 10.97 -4.39
C ALA A 54 18.73 11.43 -4.34
N LEU A 55 18.15 11.75 -3.16
CA LEU A 55 16.72 11.96 -2.99
C LEU A 55 16.33 13.31 -2.34
N ALA A 56 17.19 14.31 -2.32
CA ALA A 56 16.85 15.61 -1.76
C ALA A 56 16.62 16.64 -2.88
N ALA A 57 15.33 16.92 -3.17
CA ALA A 57 14.99 18.07 -4.02
C ALA A 57 14.94 19.35 -3.19
N ALA A 58 15.19 20.49 -3.84
CA ALA A 58 14.99 21.80 -3.23
C ALA A 58 13.50 22.01 -2.91
N ILE A 59 13.22 22.79 -1.85
CA ILE A 59 11.87 23.24 -1.54
C ILE A 59 11.60 24.46 -2.40
N GLU A 60 10.71 24.36 -3.38
CA GLU A 60 10.44 25.41 -4.36
C GLU A 60 9.34 26.38 -3.87
N PRO A 61 9.47 27.69 -4.15
CA PRO A 61 8.46 28.66 -3.76
C PRO A 61 7.11 28.41 -4.46
N GLY A 62 6.03 28.54 -3.69
CA GLY A 62 4.66 28.42 -4.19
C GLY A 62 4.17 26.98 -4.36
N GLN A 63 5.01 25.98 -4.20
CA GLN A 63 4.64 24.58 -4.24
C GLN A 63 4.29 24.06 -2.85
N SER A 64 3.15 23.37 -2.75
CA SER A 64 2.80 22.64 -1.54
C SER A 64 3.53 21.29 -1.53
N THR A 65 4.36 21.05 -0.52
CA THR A 65 5.20 19.86 -0.42
C THR A 65 5.32 19.40 1.04
N ARG A 66 5.82 18.18 1.23
CA ARG A 66 6.31 17.73 2.52
C ARG A 66 7.74 18.21 2.70
N ILE A 67 8.09 18.62 3.91
CA ILE A 67 9.46 18.95 4.26
C ILE A 67 10.02 17.82 5.11
N ILE A 68 11.07 17.17 4.61
CA ILE A 68 11.64 15.95 5.16
C ILE A 68 12.99 16.27 5.82
N GLY A 69 13.18 15.87 7.07
CA GLY A 69 14.48 15.88 7.73
C GLY A 69 15.36 14.77 7.15
N THR A 70 16.45 15.16 6.50
CA THR A 70 17.31 14.25 5.72
C THR A 70 17.80 13.03 6.52
N PRO A 71 18.28 13.15 7.79
CA PRO A 71 18.79 11.99 8.52
C PRO A 71 17.68 11.07 9.05
N SER A 72 16.47 11.61 9.23
CA SER A 72 15.35 10.86 9.81
C SER A 72 14.44 10.23 8.78
N GLY A 73 14.41 10.77 7.56
CA GLY A 73 13.41 10.44 6.55
C GLY A 73 11.99 10.86 6.93
N ARG A 74 11.82 11.61 8.05
CA ARG A 74 10.52 12.03 8.60
C ARG A 74 10.13 13.43 8.19
N CYS A 75 8.83 13.65 8.12
CA CYS A 75 8.24 14.93 7.75
C CYS A 75 8.14 15.89 8.94
N ILE A 76 8.26 17.19 8.66
CA ILE A 76 7.78 18.22 9.59
C ILE A 76 6.27 18.09 9.71
N GLU A 77 5.80 17.90 10.93
CA GLU A 77 4.39 17.68 11.23
C GLU A 77 3.86 18.63 12.29
N VAL A 78 2.61 19.05 12.12
CA VAL A 78 1.80 19.61 13.20
C VAL A 78 1.08 18.45 13.89
N PRO A 79 1.38 18.16 15.18
CA PRO A 79 0.80 17.02 15.89
C PRO A 79 -0.73 16.96 15.79
N ASN A 80 -1.26 15.76 15.46
CA ASN A 80 -2.70 15.50 15.33
C ASN A 80 -3.42 16.44 14.36
N SER A 81 -2.71 17.00 13.38
CA SER A 81 -3.23 18.03 12.47
C SER A 81 -3.92 19.20 13.21
N SER A 82 -3.42 19.56 14.40
CA SER A 82 -3.95 20.66 15.21
C SER A 82 -3.90 21.99 14.46
N THR A 83 -4.95 22.78 14.56
CA THR A 83 -4.98 24.17 14.05
C THR A 83 -4.83 25.21 15.15
N THR A 84 -4.53 24.78 16.38
CA THR A 84 -4.40 25.65 17.55
C THR A 84 -3.07 26.40 17.51
N ASN A 85 -3.12 27.73 17.66
CA ASN A 85 -1.93 28.58 17.81
C ASN A 85 -1.06 28.13 18.99
N GLY A 86 0.26 28.10 18.79
CA GLY A 86 1.21 27.63 19.81
C GLY A 86 1.50 26.13 19.75
N THR A 87 0.85 25.35 18.86
CA THR A 87 1.18 23.93 18.69
C THR A 87 2.60 23.80 18.16
N GLN A 88 3.49 23.15 18.92
CA GLN A 88 4.87 22.92 18.52
C GLN A 88 4.97 21.82 17.47
N THR A 89 5.68 22.10 16.38
CA THR A 89 5.95 21.15 15.31
C THR A 89 6.92 20.05 15.75
N GLN A 90 6.88 18.93 15.07
CA GLN A 90 7.68 17.74 15.37
C GLN A 90 8.09 17.01 14.10
N LEU A 91 9.03 16.06 14.24
CA LEU A 91 9.24 15.00 13.25
C LEU A 91 8.21 13.89 13.44
N TRP A 92 7.65 13.42 12.35
CA TRP A 92 6.77 12.26 12.35
C TRP A 92 6.89 11.51 11.02
N ASP A 93 6.61 10.20 11.03
CA ASP A 93 6.58 9.42 9.80
C ASP A 93 5.70 10.12 8.75
N CYS A 94 6.18 10.19 7.52
CA CYS A 94 5.48 10.89 6.45
C CYS A 94 4.21 10.11 6.08
N ASN A 95 3.06 10.59 6.52
CA ASN A 95 1.76 9.94 6.36
C ASN A 95 0.79 10.72 5.44
N GLY A 96 1.25 11.85 4.88
CA GLY A 96 0.48 12.64 3.90
C GLY A 96 -0.69 13.42 4.50
N THR A 97 -0.79 13.55 5.82
CA THR A 97 -1.82 14.37 6.47
C THR A 97 -1.65 15.86 6.13
N ALA A 98 -2.74 16.63 6.28
CA ALA A 98 -2.72 18.07 6.06
C ALA A 98 -1.68 18.78 6.96
N GLY A 99 -1.39 18.23 8.16
CA GLY A 99 -0.37 18.75 9.08
C GLY A 99 1.08 18.56 8.64
N GLN A 100 1.30 17.85 7.52
CA GLN A 100 2.61 17.61 6.92
C GLN A 100 2.78 18.30 5.56
N THR A 101 1.75 19.04 5.09
CA THR A 101 1.78 19.71 3.79
C THR A 101 2.07 21.19 3.97
N TRP A 102 3.23 21.61 3.54
CA TRP A 102 3.76 22.97 3.71
C TRP A 102 3.93 23.67 2.38
N THR A 103 3.63 24.96 2.34
CA THR A 103 3.87 25.82 1.18
C THR A 103 4.84 26.92 1.57
N TRP A 104 6.01 26.99 0.91
CA TRP A 104 6.91 28.12 1.04
C TRP A 104 6.48 29.23 0.09
N THR A 105 6.03 30.37 0.66
CA THR A 105 5.45 31.47 -0.11
C THR A 105 6.50 32.44 -0.63
N SER A 106 6.13 33.27 -1.61
CA SER A 106 6.97 34.38 -2.10
C SER A 106 7.30 35.42 -1.02
N THR A 107 6.51 35.48 0.06
CA THR A 107 6.76 36.29 1.25
C THR A 107 7.57 35.56 2.31
N LYS A 108 8.24 34.47 1.95
CA LYS A 108 9.10 33.63 2.80
C LYS A 108 8.39 32.94 3.96
N GLN A 109 7.09 32.81 3.95
CA GLN A 109 6.34 32.06 4.98
C GLN A 109 6.30 30.58 4.63
N LEU A 110 6.47 29.71 5.62
CA LEU A 110 6.14 28.28 5.51
C LEU A 110 4.74 28.09 6.07
N GLN A 111 3.76 27.95 5.17
CA GLN A 111 2.34 27.84 5.48
C GLN A 111 1.87 26.40 5.52
N VAL A 112 1.03 26.08 6.49
CA VAL A 112 0.25 24.85 6.59
C VAL A 112 -1.23 25.20 6.73
N TYR A 113 -2.13 24.37 6.21
CA TYR A 113 -3.59 24.61 6.17
C TYR A 113 -4.02 25.89 5.43
N GLY A 114 -3.10 26.56 4.73
CA GLY A 114 -3.36 27.81 4.00
C GLY A 114 -3.44 29.09 4.86
N ASN A 115 -3.55 28.97 6.19
CA ASN A 115 -3.70 30.12 7.09
C ASN A 115 -2.83 30.08 8.36
N LYS A 116 -2.09 29.01 8.61
CA LYS A 116 -1.12 28.88 9.69
C LYS A 116 0.29 28.93 9.13
N CYS A 117 1.16 29.62 9.83
CA CYS A 117 2.58 29.77 9.48
C CYS A 117 3.47 29.13 10.54
N LEU A 118 4.58 28.53 10.10
CA LEU A 118 5.66 28.16 11.00
C LEU A 118 6.20 29.44 11.66
N ASP A 119 6.29 29.43 12.96
CA ASP A 119 6.55 30.62 13.81
C ASP A 119 7.62 30.31 14.83
N ALA A 120 8.58 31.24 14.99
CA ALA A 120 9.50 31.23 16.12
C ALA A 120 8.77 31.74 17.34
N SER A 121 8.44 30.86 18.28
CA SER A 121 7.62 31.13 19.46
C SER A 121 8.10 32.36 20.23
N GLY A 122 7.17 33.28 20.55
CA GLY A 122 7.46 34.49 21.27
C GLY A 122 8.47 35.44 20.57
N ARG A 123 8.65 35.30 19.26
CA ARG A 123 9.68 35.98 18.46
C ARG A 123 11.10 35.73 18.98
N GLY A 124 11.32 34.51 19.50
CA GLY A 124 12.61 34.13 20.05
C GLY A 124 13.72 34.11 19.02
N THR A 125 14.92 34.50 19.42
CA THR A 125 16.13 34.54 18.58
C THR A 125 17.29 33.78 19.23
N THR A 126 17.00 32.91 20.18
CA THR A 126 18.00 32.14 20.93
C THR A 126 17.86 30.63 20.64
N ASN A 127 18.95 29.89 20.85
CA ASN A 127 18.94 28.46 20.78
C ASN A 127 17.86 27.85 21.70
N GLY A 128 17.12 26.88 21.22
CA GLY A 128 16.00 26.22 21.92
C GLY A 128 14.66 26.91 21.75
N THR A 129 14.57 28.06 21.03
CA THR A 129 13.28 28.65 20.66
C THR A 129 12.43 27.65 19.93
N GLN A 130 11.19 27.39 20.38
CA GLN A 130 10.28 26.43 19.78
C GLN A 130 9.82 26.91 18.41
N ALA A 131 9.78 25.98 17.44
CA ALA A 131 9.11 26.18 16.16
C ALA A 131 7.65 25.69 16.30
N ILE A 132 6.72 26.63 16.27
CA ILE A 132 5.27 26.40 16.48
C ILE A 132 4.49 26.77 15.23
N ILE A 133 3.18 26.50 15.21
CA ILE A 133 2.27 27.15 14.26
C ILE A 133 1.54 28.32 14.90
N TRP A 134 1.31 29.35 14.12
CA TRP A 134 0.52 30.53 14.52
C TRP A 134 -0.24 31.08 13.32
N ASP A 135 -1.30 31.86 13.53
CA ASP A 135 -1.97 32.58 12.44
C ASP A 135 -0.97 33.39 11.65
N CYS A 136 -1.00 33.27 10.32
CA CYS A 136 -0.10 34.03 9.45
C CYS A 136 -0.34 35.54 9.61
N ASN A 137 0.68 36.27 10.04
CA ASN A 137 0.60 37.72 10.33
C ASN A 137 1.68 38.53 9.61
N GLY A 138 2.55 37.89 8.82
CA GLY A 138 3.59 38.53 8.02
C GLY A 138 4.82 39.01 8.79
N GLN A 139 4.91 38.77 10.10
CA GLN A 139 6.06 39.23 10.92
C GLN A 139 7.31 38.40 10.64
N ASN A 140 8.48 38.97 10.93
CA ASN A 140 9.78 38.36 10.59
C ASN A 140 10.05 37.01 11.29
N ASN A 141 9.41 36.74 12.44
CA ASN A 141 9.48 35.45 13.14
C ASN A 141 8.71 34.32 12.43
N GLN A 142 7.93 34.65 11.40
CA GLN A 142 7.24 33.71 10.52
C GLN A 142 7.87 33.65 9.12
N GLN A 143 9.00 34.32 8.91
CA GLN A 143 9.70 34.31 7.64
C GLN A 143 10.93 33.42 7.71
N TRP A 144 11.11 32.60 6.66
CA TRP A 144 12.14 31.59 6.60
C TRP A 144 12.87 31.64 5.25
N ASN A 145 14.19 31.60 5.29
CA ASN A 145 14.98 31.35 4.09
C ASN A 145 15.16 29.85 3.94
N VAL A 146 14.74 29.33 2.82
CA VAL A 146 15.07 27.96 2.39
C VAL A 146 16.35 28.07 1.56
N ASN A 147 17.42 27.50 2.07
CA ASN A 147 18.75 27.67 1.50
C ASN A 147 19.12 26.50 0.59
N SER A 148 19.91 26.78 -0.46
CA SER A 148 20.36 25.74 -1.42
C SER A 148 21.23 24.64 -0.81
N ASN A 149 21.77 24.88 0.40
CA ASN A 149 22.52 23.87 1.16
C ASN A 149 21.63 22.97 2.03
N GLY A 150 20.31 23.03 1.86
CA GLY A 150 19.35 22.20 2.58
C GLY A 150 18.96 22.71 3.96
N THR A 151 19.49 23.86 4.44
CA THR A 151 19.07 24.43 5.72
C THR A 151 17.84 25.34 5.55
N ILE A 152 17.01 25.43 6.60
CA ILE A 152 15.94 26.42 6.72
C ILE A 152 16.31 27.35 7.86
N THR A 153 16.45 28.67 7.58
CA THR A 153 16.86 29.65 8.59
C THR A 153 15.78 30.70 8.83
N GLY A 154 15.53 31.03 10.11
CA GLY A 154 14.61 32.12 10.45
C GLY A 154 15.16 33.46 10.00
N VAL A 155 14.37 34.27 9.29
CA VAL A 155 14.79 35.62 8.82
C VAL A 155 15.13 36.54 9.99
N GLN A 156 14.37 36.46 11.07
CA GLN A 156 14.60 37.31 12.25
C GLN A 156 15.83 36.87 13.05
N SER A 157 16.05 35.57 13.23
CA SER A 157 17.06 35.04 14.15
C SER A 157 18.39 34.69 13.48
N GLY A 158 18.37 34.37 12.17
CA GLY A 158 19.49 33.74 11.47
C GLY A 158 19.79 32.30 11.91
N LEU A 159 19.02 31.74 12.87
CA LEU A 159 19.21 30.39 13.38
C LEU A 159 18.56 29.36 12.43
N CYS A 160 19.10 28.17 12.46
CA CYS A 160 18.58 27.03 11.68
C CYS A 160 17.39 26.38 12.38
N LEU A 161 16.40 25.94 11.60
CA LEU A 161 15.40 24.97 12.02
C LEU A 161 16.12 23.64 12.31
N ASP A 162 15.88 23.07 13.47
CA ASP A 162 16.66 21.99 14.04
C ASP A 162 15.75 20.91 14.65
N ALA A 163 16.05 19.65 14.38
CA ALA A 163 15.45 18.54 15.10
C ALA A 163 16.18 18.39 16.45
N ASN A 164 15.48 18.73 17.54
CA ASN A 164 16.05 18.86 18.88
C ASN A 164 16.89 17.64 19.30
N GLY A 165 18.10 17.91 19.77
CA GLY A 165 19.03 16.87 20.23
C GLY A 165 19.56 15.95 19.13
N ALA A 166 19.47 16.35 17.87
CA ALA A 166 19.78 15.54 16.70
C ALA A 166 19.00 14.19 16.67
N ALA A 167 17.84 14.14 17.36
CA ALA A 167 17.01 12.95 17.40
C ALA A 167 16.26 12.76 16.09
N THR A 168 16.03 11.49 15.74
CA THR A 168 15.37 11.08 14.49
C THR A 168 14.02 10.40 14.72
N ALA A 169 13.60 10.20 15.97
CA ALA A 169 12.37 9.47 16.31
C ALA A 169 11.10 10.31 16.07
N ASN A 170 9.97 9.63 15.90
CA ASN A 170 8.65 10.26 15.94
C ASN A 170 8.45 11.05 17.24
N GLY A 171 7.87 12.25 17.12
CA GLY A 171 7.65 13.15 18.25
C GLY A 171 8.82 14.06 18.60
N THR A 172 9.99 13.93 17.91
CA THR A 172 11.12 14.85 18.07
C THR A 172 10.69 16.28 17.76
N LYS A 173 10.81 17.17 18.73
CA LYS A 173 10.34 18.57 18.61
C LYS A 173 11.29 19.38 17.74
N LEU A 174 10.74 20.34 17.00
CA LEU A 174 11.52 21.27 16.20
C LEU A 174 11.75 22.57 16.98
N ILE A 175 12.97 23.06 16.88
CA ILE A 175 13.46 24.26 17.57
C ILE A 175 14.31 25.09 16.61
N LEU A 176 14.68 26.28 17.05
CA LEU A 176 15.77 27.07 16.47
C LEU A 176 17.08 26.75 17.17
N TRP A 177 18.14 26.57 16.40
CA TRP A 177 19.48 26.35 16.92
C TRP A 177 20.54 27.00 16.03
N ALA A 178 21.68 27.38 16.60
CA ALA A 178 22.80 27.92 15.82
C ALA A 178 23.13 26.93 14.67
N CYS A 179 23.26 27.44 13.46
CA CYS A 179 23.63 26.65 12.31
C CYS A 179 25.03 26.05 12.49
N ASN A 180 25.14 24.76 12.62
CA ASN A 180 26.38 24.03 12.93
C ASN A 180 26.75 23.00 11.86
N GLY A 181 26.00 22.93 10.75
CA GLY A 181 26.19 21.95 9.69
C GLY A 181 25.77 20.52 10.06
N GLY A 182 25.10 20.32 11.19
CA GLY A 182 24.57 19.02 11.62
C GLY A 182 23.50 18.50 10.66
N ALA A 183 23.44 17.18 10.50
CA ALA A 183 22.47 16.56 9.62
C ALA A 183 21.02 16.81 10.07
N ASN A 184 20.77 17.03 11.38
CA ASN A 184 19.47 17.37 11.96
C ASN A 184 18.96 18.78 11.61
N GLN A 185 19.75 19.57 10.88
CA GLN A 185 19.39 20.87 10.31
C GLN A 185 19.24 20.83 8.78
N GLN A 186 19.24 19.62 8.20
CA GLN A 186 19.12 19.41 6.77
C GLN A 186 17.70 18.98 6.39
N TRP A 187 17.09 19.73 5.50
CA TRP A 187 15.71 19.62 5.08
C TRP A 187 15.62 19.54 3.55
N ALA A 188 14.73 18.70 3.06
CA ALA A 188 14.48 18.53 1.64
C ALA A 188 12.99 18.34 1.35
N SER A 189 12.58 18.62 0.13
CA SER A 189 11.31 18.12 -0.38
C SER A 189 11.51 16.71 -0.97
N PRO A 190 10.46 15.90 -1.05
CA PRO A 190 10.50 14.72 -1.92
C PRO A 190 10.92 15.16 -3.32
N THR A 191 11.76 14.39 -4.01
CA THR A 191 12.07 14.67 -5.41
C THR A 191 10.78 14.62 -6.21
N THR A 192 10.23 15.79 -6.51
CA THR A 192 9.24 15.92 -7.58
C THR A 192 10.02 16.33 -8.82
N THR A 193 10.03 15.50 -9.83
CA THR A 193 10.20 16.06 -11.17
C THR A 193 9.18 17.19 -11.28
N PRO A 194 9.58 18.44 -11.65
CA PRO A 194 8.64 19.55 -11.69
C PRO A 194 7.42 19.15 -12.51
N PRO A 195 6.19 19.37 -12.02
CA PRO A 195 5.05 19.28 -12.93
C PRO A 195 5.28 20.29 -14.04
N PRO A 196 5.00 19.97 -15.30
CA PRO A 196 5.06 20.95 -16.37
C PRO A 196 4.21 22.15 -15.97
N THR A 197 4.74 23.36 -16.17
CA THR A 197 4.17 24.66 -15.78
C THR A 197 2.99 25.06 -16.67
N ASN A 198 2.02 24.21 -16.83
CA ASN A 198 0.63 24.45 -17.24
C ASN A 198 -0.13 23.19 -16.85
N PRO A 199 -1.35 23.27 -16.28
CA PRO A 199 -2.20 22.09 -16.24
C PRO A 199 -2.33 21.64 -17.69
N PRO A 200 -1.97 20.37 -18.02
CA PRO A 200 -2.17 19.89 -19.38
C PRO A 200 -3.67 19.95 -19.65
N THR A 201 -4.04 20.73 -20.63
CA THR A 201 -5.41 20.80 -21.14
C THR A 201 -5.82 19.50 -21.84
N ASN A 202 -4.90 18.54 -21.91
CA ASN A 202 -5.16 17.15 -22.26
C ASN A 202 -4.26 16.24 -21.39
N PRO A 203 -4.79 15.14 -20.82
CA PRO A 203 -3.97 14.12 -20.19
C PRO A 203 -2.93 13.62 -21.20
N PRO A 204 -1.70 13.24 -20.75
CA PRO A 204 -0.73 12.63 -21.64
C PRO A 204 -1.38 11.42 -22.31
N THR A 205 -1.53 11.48 -23.62
CA THR A 205 -2.21 10.46 -24.42
C THR A 205 -1.39 9.16 -24.52
N ASN A 206 -0.12 9.18 -24.06
CA ASN A 206 0.70 7.97 -23.94
C ASN A 206 1.66 8.09 -22.76
N PRO A 207 1.78 7.05 -21.90
CA PRO A 207 2.86 6.94 -20.92
C PRO A 207 4.22 6.93 -21.66
N PRO A 208 5.33 7.30 -20.98
CA PRO A 208 6.67 7.14 -21.53
C PRO A 208 6.86 5.76 -22.15
N SER A 209 7.51 5.68 -23.30
CA SER A 209 7.81 4.40 -23.95
C SER A 209 8.59 3.51 -22.97
N GLY A 210 8.02 2.36 -22.61
CA GLY A 210 8.61 1.42 -21.65
C GLY A 210 7.95 1.40 -20.27
N ALA A 211 7.32 2.49 -19.81
CA ALA A 211 6.70 2.54 -18.48
C ALA A 211 5.71 1.40 -18.24
N ARG A 212 5.75 0.82 -17.05
CA ARG A 212 4.86 -0.25 -16.59
C ARG A 212 3.82 0.32 -15.59
N PRO A 213 2.81 -0.45 -15.18
CA PRO A 213 1.76 0.05 -14.30
C PRO A 213 2.25 0.77 -13.05
N CYS A 214 3.25 0.23 -12.35
CA CYS A 214 3.76 0.85 -11.13
C CYS A 214 4.64 2.07 -11.38
N ASP A 215 5.30 2.17 -12.55
CA ASP A 215 5.99 3.40 -12.97
C ASP A 215 4.96 4.51 -13.24
N ILE A 216 3.82 4.16 -13.85
CA ILE A 216 2.71 5.07 -14.13
C ILE A 216 2.08 5.57 -12.82
N TYR A 217 1.78 4.67 -11.89
CA TYR A 217 1.26 5.05 -10.58
C TYR A 217 2.23 5.94 -9.80
N ALA A 218 3.53 5.61 -9.82
CA ALA A 218 4.55 6.43 -9.16
C ALA A 218 4.62 7.84 -9.77
N SER A 219 4.59 7.94 -11.11
CA SER A 219 4.54 9.22 -11.83
C SER A 219 3.27 10.01 -11.53
N GLY A 220 2.16 9.33 -11.24
CA GLY A 220 0.89 9.90 -10.81
C GLY A 220 0.82 10.28 -9.33
N GLY A 221 1.92 10.16 -8.57
CA GLY A 221 2.00 10.49 -7.14
C GLY A 221 1.40 9.45 -6.20
N THR A 222 1.05 8.26 -6.69
CA THR A 222 0.48 7.16 -5.90
C THR A 222 1.30 5.89 -6.12
N PRO A 223 2.52 5.78 -5.55
CA PRO A 223 3.42 4.65 -5.81
C PRO A 223 2.83 3.33 -5.33
N CYS A 224 3.17 2.23 -6.04
CA CYS A 224 2.79 0.89 -5.64
C CYS A 224 3.40 0.51 -4.28
N ILE A 225 2.57 -0.06 -3.42
CA ILE A 225 2.96 -0.61 -2.11
C ILE A 225 2.94 -2.14 -2.12
N ALA A 226 2.28 -2.71 -3.09
CA ALA A 226 2.34 -4.13 -3.43
C ALA A 226 2.10 -4.28 -4.94
N ALA A 227 2.83 -5.18 -5.59
CA ALA A 227 2.76 -5.38 -7.03
C ALA A 227 2.99 -6.86 -7.38
N HIS A 228 1.95 -7.52 -7.85
CA HIS A 228 1.93 -8.97 -8.06
C HIS A 228 1.60 -9.30 -9.51
N SER A 229 2.31 -10.26 -10.09
CA SER A 229 2.02 -10.73 -11.44
C SER A 229 2.59 -12.13 -11.67
N THR A 230 1.88 -12.94 -12.43
CA THR A 230 2.40 -14.20 -12.96
C THR A 230 2.78 -14.09 -14.44
N THR A 231 2.59 -12.93 -15.07
CA THR A 231 2.70 -12.76 -16.51
C THR A 231 3.81 -11.85 -16.97
N ARG A 232 4.09 -10.74 -16.25
CA ARG A 232 5.08 -9.72 -16.65
C ARG A 232 5.60 -8.88 -15.49
N ALA A 233 6.62 -8.11 -15.74
CA ALA A 233 7.06 -7.04 -14.85
C ALA A 233 6.02 -5.91 -14.77
N LEU A 234 5.85 -5.33 -13.56
CA LEU A 234 5.01 -4.16 -13.29
C LEU A 234 5.82 -2.87 -13.09
N TYR A 235 7.15 -2.97 -13.17
CA TYR A 235 8.10 -1.86 -13.29
C TYR A 235 9.04 -2.12 -14.47
N GLU A 236 9.41 -1.08 -15.18
CA GLU A 236 10.35 -1.18 -16.32
C GLU A 236 11.72 -1.72 -15.88
N ALA A 237 12.19 -1.30 -14.71
CA ALA A 237 13.48 -1.70 -14.16
C ALA A 237 13.46 -3.06 -13.42
N TYR A 238 12.30 -3.71 -13.26
CA TYR A 238 12.22 -4.95 -12.49
C TYR A 238 12.91 -6.11 -13.20
N ALA A 239 13.77 -6.82 -12.47
CA ALA A 239 14.52 -7.99 -12.96
C ALA A 239 14.39 -9.22 -12.04
N GLY A 240 13.50 -9.14 -11.04
CA GLY A 240 13.32 -10.18 -10.02
C GLY A 240 12.42 -11.34 -10.46
N ASN A 241 12.07 -12.16 -9.48
CA ASN A 241 11.16 -13.28 -9.66
C ASN A 241 9.70 -12.84 -9.59
N LEU A 242 8.83 -13.48 -10.39
CA LEU A 242 7.39 -13.20 -10.38
C LEU A 242 6.64 -14.13 -9.42
N TYR A 243 6.96 -15.42 -9.43
CA TYR A 243 6.32 -16.42 -8.56
C TYR A 243 7.21 -17.64 -8.36
N GLN A 244 6.84 -18.49 -7.42
CA GLN A 244 7.50 -19.76 -7.16
C GLN A 244 6.57 -20.91 -7.47
N VAL A 245 7.10 -21.94 -8.13
CA VAL A 245 6.42 -23.21 -8.32
C VAL A 245 7.08 -24.32 -7.51
N ARG A 246 6.27 -25.28 -7.04
CA ARG A 246 6.71 -26.50 -6.35
C ARG A 246 6.15 -27.70 -7.10
N ARG A 247 7.01 -28.64 -7.48
CA ARG A 247 6.60 -29.86 -8.13
C ARG A 247 6.24 -30.97 -7.13
N SER A 248 5.24 -31.78 -7.45
CA SER A 248 4.71 -32.80 -6.56
C SER A 248 5.57 -34.06 -6.47
N SER A 249 6.43 -34.33 -7.45
CA SER A 249 7.25 -35.55 -7.51
C SER A 249 8.29 -35.63 -6.38
N ASP A 250 8.83 -34.49 -5.94
CA ASP A 250 9.91 -34.43 -4.95
C ASP A 250 9.84 -33.20 -4.02
N ASN A 251 8.77 -32.40 -4.12
CA ASN A 251 8.57 -31.16 -3.37
C ASN A 251 9.65 -30.09 -3.58
N THR A 252 10.50 -30.20 -4.59
CA THR A 252 11.45 -29.14 -4.90
C THR A 252 10.74 -27.91 -5.47
N THR A 253 11.35 -26.73 -5.31
CA THR A 253 10.80 -25.45 -5.75
C THR A 253 11.68 -24.81 -6.82
N ARG A 254 11.06 -23.98 -7.67
CA ARG A 254 11.72 -23.18 -8.68
C ARG A 254 11.08 -21.80 -8.73
N ASN A 255 11.89 -20.76 -8.63
CA ASN A 255 11.41 -19.40 -8.88
C ASN A 255 11.34 -19.15 -10.39
N ILE A 256 10.23 -18.55 -10.81
CA ILE A 256 10.00 -18.15 -12.20
C ILE A 256 10.21 -16.65 -12.28
N GLY A 257 11.27 -16.26 -12.95
CA GLY A 257 11.63 -14.86 -13.20
C GLY A 257 11.15 -14.38 -14.56
N LEU A 258 11.81 -13.36 -15.06
CA LEU A 258 11.53 -12.73 -16.34
C LEU A 258 12.44 -13.25 -17.46
N THR A 259 12.02 -13.06 -18.70
CA THR A 259 12.86 -13.29 -19.89
C THR A 259 13.95 -12.21 -20.05
N GLY A 260 13.82 -11.10 -19.35
CA GLY A 260 14.75 -9.96 -19.28
C GLY A 260 14.14 -8.87 -18.40
N THR A 261 14.93 -7.86 -18.05
CA THR A 261 14.49 -6.71 -17.25
C THR A 261 13.23 -6.07 -17.86
N GLY A 262 12.20 -5.83 -17.03
CA GLY A 262 10.93 -5.27 -17.48
C GLY A 262 10.11 -6.19 -18.41
N GLY A 263 10.53 -7.43 -18.62
CA GLY A 263 9.98 -8.35 -19.60
C GLY A 263 8.77 -9.16 -19.10
N THR A 264 8.51 -10.25 -19.80
CA THR A 264 7.45 -11.24 -19.50
C THR A 264 7.99 -12.42 -18.71
N ALA A 265 7.10 -13.20 -18.10
CA ALA A 265 7.45 -14.40 -17.36
C ALA A 265 8.24 -15.40 -18.23
N ASN A 266 9.27 -16.01 -17.65
CA ASN A 266 10.03 -17.08 -18.31
C ASN A 266 9.27 -18.41 -18.18
N ALA A 267 8.21 -18.57 -18.97
CA ALA A 267 7.40 -19.79 -18.96
C ALA A 267 8.20 -21.05 -19.35
N ALA A 268 9.24 -20.93 -20.16
CA ALA A 268 10.09 -22.06 -20.54
C ALA A 268 10.81 -22.69 -19.33
N THR A 269 11.20 -21.88 -18.34
CA THR A 269 11.74 -22.37 -17.07
C THR A 269 10.72 -23.21 -16.31
N GLN A 270 9.45 -22.78 -16.27
CA GLN A 270 8.37 -23.54 -15.65
C GLN A 270 8.07 -24.82 -16.42
N ASP A 271 7.96 -24.73 -17.75
CA ASP A 271 7.68 -25.90 -18.61
C ASP A 271 8.73 -26.99 -18.39
N SER A 272 10.00 -26.63 -18.42
CA SER A 272 11.10 -27.56 -18.17
C SER A 272 11.05 -28.16 -16.76
N PHE A 273 10.84 -27.34 -15.74
CA PHE A 273 10.84 -27.78 -14.34
C PHE A 273 9.64 -28.67 -14.00
N CYS A 274 8.48 -28.43 -14.61
CA CYS A 274 7.23 -29.14 -14.35
C CYS A 274 7.00 -30.31 -15.30
N THR A 275 7.95 -30.63 -16.18
CA THR A 275 7.82 -31.75 -17.12
C THR A 275 7.62 -33.08 -16.39
N GLY A 276 6.59 -33.83 -16.75
CA GLY A 276 6.28 -35.16 -16.20
C GLY A 276 5.74 -35.15 -14.75
N THR A 277 5.41 -33.98 -14.20
CA THR A 277 4.85 -33.87 -12.84
C THR A 277 3.86 -32.71 -12.75
N THR A 278 3.07 -32.68 -11.67
CA THR A 278 2.19 -31.54 -11.37
C THR A 278 3.00 -30.49 -10.60
N CYS A 279 2.81 -29.22 -10.97
CA CYS A 279 3.33 -28.09 -10.21
C CYS A 279 2.19 -27.24 -9.64
N VAL A 280 2.49 -26.62 -8.48
CA VAL A 280 1.58 -25.66 -7.83
C VAL A 280 2.35 -24.35 -7.58
N ILE A 281 1.64 -23.21 -7.57
CA ILE A 281 2.21 -21.91 -7.23
C ILE A 281 2.18 -21.76 -5.73
N THR A 282 3.35 -21.58 -5.09
CA THR A 282 3.46 -21.44 -3.63
C THR A 282 3.55 -20.00 -3.16
N VAL A 283 4.11 -19.11 -3.99
CA VAL A 283 4.31 -17.69 -3.72
C VAL A 283 4.09 -16.90 -5.00
N VAL A 284 3.44 -15.74 -4.90
CA VAL A 284 3.51 -14.67 -5.90
C VAL A 284 4.33 -13.54 -5.27
N PHE A 285 5.50 -13.25 -5.85
CA PHE A 285 6.43 -12.28 -5.29
C PHE A 285 5.97 -10.85 -5.50
N ASP A 286 6.25 -10.01 -4.52
CA ASP A 286 6.00 -8.58 -4.57
C ASP A 286 7.12 -7.88 -5.34
N GLN A 287 6.76 -7.19 -6.40
CA GLN A 287 7.70 -6.42 -7.22
C GLN A 287 7.97 -5.00 -6.67
N SER A 288 7.21 -4.55 -5.65
CA SER A 288 7.36 -3.20 -5.09
C SER A 288 8.63 -3.03 -4.23
N GLY A 289 9.29 -4.13 -3.88
CA GLY A 289 10.44 -4.14 -2.99
C GLY A 289 10.10 -3.99 -1.50
N ARG A 290 8.81 -4.01 -1.15
CA ARG A 290 8.36 -3.88 0.25
C ARG A 290 8.20 -5.22 0.98
N GLY A 291 8.35 -6.35 0.27
CA GLY A 291 8.25 -7.69 0.84
C GLY A 291 6.82 -8.14 1.11
N ASN A 292 5.87 -7.64 0.33
CA ASN A 292 4.46 -8.04 0.38
C ASN A 292 4.19 -9.32 -0.45
N ASP A 293 5.10 -10.28 -0.41
CA ASP A 293 4.95 -11.57 -1.10
C ASP A 293 3.68 -12.30 -0.65
N LEU A 294 2.88 -12.74 -1.60
CA LEU A 294 1.64 -13.48 -1.35
C LEU A 294 1.91 -14.99 -1.29
N TRP A 295 1.80 -15.56 -0.09
CA TRP A 295 1.88 -16.99 0.15
C TRP A 295 0.48 -17.61 0.16
N TYR A 296 0.34 -18.86 -0.34
CA TYR A 296 -0.94 -19.54 -0.14
C TYR A 296 -1.22 -19.70 1.35
N GLN A 297 -2.45 -19.46 1.75
CA GLN A 297 -2.83 -19.51 3.17
C GLN A 297 -2.62 -20.92 3.73
N GLY A 298 -2.15 -21.01 4.99
CA GLY A 298 -1.84 -22.29 5.61
C GLY A 298 -0.43 -22.79 5.32
N SER A 299 0.43 -21.99 4.62
CA SER A 299 1.87 -22.19 4.63
C SER A 299 2.44 -21.93 6.03
N SER A 300 3.69 -22.31 6.26
CA SER A 300 4.42 -22.00 7.49
C SER A 300 4.54 -20.50 7.79
N VAL A 301 4.30 -19.64 6.80
CA VAL A 301 4.33 -18.17 6.92
C VAL A 301 3.09 -17.63 7.63
N VAL A 302 1.99 -18.40 7.67
CA VAL A 302 0.76 -18.03 8.40
C VAL A 302 0.42 -19.13 9.42
N PRO A 303 1.09 -19.13 10.58
CA PRO A 303 0.91 -20.17 11.61
C PRO A 303 -0.54 -20.23 12.12
N GLY A 304 -1.04 -21.45 12.32
CA GLY A 304 -2.39 -21.69 12.87
C GLY A 304 -3.52 -21.45 11.89
N SER A 305 -3.20 -21.16 10.62
CA SER A 305 -4.19 -21.05 9.56
C SER A 305 -4.61 -22.42 9.05
N PRO A 306 -5.91 -22.70 8.89
CA PRO A 306 -6.35 -23.86 8.13
C PRO A 306 -5.87 -23.74 6.70
N GLN A 307 -5.65 -24.88 6.09
CA GLN A 307 -4.92 -24.94 4.85
C GLN A 307 -5.79 -24.58 3.66
N SER A 308 -5.50 -23.45 3.01
CA SER A 308 -5.78 -23.37 1.59
C SER A 308 -4.83 -24.30 0.82
N ARG A 309 -5.24 -24.68 -0.35
CA ARG A 309 -4.39 -25.42 -1.29
C ARG A 309 -3.75 -24.43 -2.26
N PRO A 310 -2.46 -24.57 -2.58
CA PRO A 310 -1.86 -23.76 -3.62
C PRO A 310 -2.48 -24.11 -4.99
N ALA A 311 -2.65 -23.11 -5.84
CA ALA A 311 -3.22 -23.28 -7.17
C ALA A 311 -2.29 -24.07 -8.09
N THR A 312 -2.85 -24.88 -8.98
CA THR A 312 -2.08 -25.63 -10.00
C THR A 312 -1.46 -24.65 -11.00
N ALA A 313 -0.16 -24.76 -11.21
CA ALA A 313 0.64 -23.78 -11.94
C ALA A 313 0.47 -23.83 -13.47
N THR A 314 -0.07 -24.94 -14.00
CA THR A 314 -0.14 -25.20 -15.46
C THR A 314 -1.58 -25.28 -15.97
N THR A 315 -2.58 -24.90 -15.17
CA THR A 315 -4.00 -25.03 -15.53
C THR A 315 -4.36 -24.18 -16.74
N GLU A 316 -3.88 -22.93 -16.78
CA GLU A 316 -4.11 -22.03 -17.90
C GLU A 316 -2.80 -21.40 -18.36
N SER A 317 -2.53 -21.52 -19.66
CA SER A 317 -1.50 -20.75 -20.34
C SER A 317 -2.13 -19.69 -21.24
N LEU A 318 -1.42 -18.58 -21.41
CA LEU A 318 -1.84 -17.44 -22.21
C LEU A 318 -0.64 -16.82 -22.91
N THR A 319 -0.89 -15.81 -23.74
CA THR A 319 0.16 -15.03 -24.39
C THR A 319 0.09 -13.58 -23.89
N VAL A 320 1.23 -13.01 -23.53
CA VAL A 320 1.39 -11.59 -23.17
C VAL A 320 2.58 -11.04 -23.95
N GLY A 321 2.35 -9.98 -24.75
CA GLY A 321 3.41 -9.40 -25.59
C GLY A 321 4.02 -10.39 -26.58
N GLY A 322 3.25 -11.39 -27.02
CA GLY A 322 3.72 -12.47 -27.90
C GLY A 322 4.46 -13.62 -27.19
N ALA A 323 4.73 -13.52 -25.89
CA ALA A 323 5.39 -14.54 -25.10
C ALA A 323 4.38 -15.39 -24.30
N LYS A 324 4.64 -16.69 -24.17
CA LYS A 324 3.86 -17.59 -23.29
C LYS A 324 4.02 -17.18 -21.83
N ALA A 325 2.93 -17.19 -21.10
CA ALA A 325 2.87 -17.05 -19.65
C ALA A 325 1.84 -18.00 -19.05
N TYR A 326 1.82 -18.11 -17.73
CA TYR A 326 0.80 -18.85 -16.98
C TYR A 326 0.05 -17.92 -16.03
N SER A 327 -1.23 -18.17 -15.84
CA SER A 327 -2.06 -17.47 -14.88
C SER A 327 -1.95 -18.07 -13.47
N LEU A 328 -2.40 -17.32 -12.46
CA LEU A 328 -2.78 -17.87 -11.17
C LEU A 328 -4.28 -18.25 -11.24
N TYR A 329 -4.54 -19.52 -11.50
CA TYR A 329 -5.89 -20.06 -11.72
C TYR A 329 -6.48 -20.53 -10.38
N ILE A 330 -7.32 -19.68 -9.78
CA ILE A 330 -7.92 -19.89 -8.46
C ILE A 330 -9.18 -20.74 -8.58
N ASN A 331 -9.18 -21.90 -7.95
CA ASN A 331 -10.36 -22.73 -7.72
C ASN A 331 -10.82 -22.63 -6.27
N PRO A 332 -12.05 -23.04 -5.94
CA PRO A 332 -12.51 -23.12 -4.56
C PRO A 332 -11.48 -23.77 -3.62
N GLY A 333 -11.09 -23.05 -2.57
CA GLY A 333 -10.05 -23.47 -1.62
C GLY A 333 -8.62 -23.05 -1.98
N ASN A 334 -8.41 -22.30 -3.06
CA ASN A 334 -7.14 -21.61 -3.30
C ASN A 334 -7.23 -20.17 -2.78
N SER A 335 -6.30 -19.76 -1.93
CA SER A 335 -6.24 -18.40 -1.39
C SER A 335 -4.81 -18.04 -1.01
N TYR A 336 -4.42 -16.82 -1.28
CA TYR A 336 -3.10 -16.26 -0.99
C TYR A 336 -3.26 -15.04 -0.12
N TRP A 337 -2.37 -14.87 0.85
CA TRP A 337 -2.51 -13.83 1.86
C TRP A 337 -1.16 -13.35 2.39
N ARG A 338 -1.10 -12.10 2.80
CA ARG A 338 0.03 -11.49 3.46
C ARG A 338 -0.42 -10.43 4.47
N ASP A 339 0.13 -10.47 5.68
CA ASP A 339 0.01 -9.33 6.60
C ASP A 339 0.99 -8.23 6.18
N GLY A 340 0.45 -7.16 5.62
CA GLY A 340 1.20 -6.02 5.06
C GLY A 340 1.12 -4.75 5.91
N HIS A 341 0.49 -4.77 7.08
CA HIS A 341 0.26 -3.55 7.87
C HIS A 341 1.55 -2.84 8.32
N LEU A 342 2.66 -3.58 8.44
CA LEU A 342 3.99 -3.03 8.75
C LEU A 342 4.84 -2.73 7.51
N THR A 343 4.40 -3.12 6.32
CA THR A 343 5.14 -2.97 5.05
C THR A 343 4.55 -1.90 4.14
N GLY A 344 3.64 -1.09 4.67
CA GLY A 344 3.11 0.10 4.02
C GLY A 344 1.77 -0.07 3.34
N VAL A 345 1.07 -1.20 3.54
CA VAL A 345 -0.32 -1.34 3.12
C VAL A 345 -1.20 -0.40 3.97
N PRO A 346 -2.06 0.42 3.35
CA PRO A 346 -2.86 1.41 4.05
C PRO A 346 -3.75 0.80 5.13
N THR A 347 -3.86 1.46 6.28
CA THR A 347 -4.71 1.04 7.39
C THR A 347 -5.70 2.14 7.78
N GLY A 348 -6.77 1.78 8.48
CA GLY A 348 -7.81 2.72 8.92
C GLY A 348 -8.42 3.48 7.75
N ALA A 349 -8.46 4.79 7.86
CA ALA A 349 -9.01 5.69 6.84
C ALA A 349 -7.93 6.22 5.86
N ALA A 350 -6.74 5.65 5.80
CA ALA A 350 -5.72 6.07 4.84
C ALA A 350 -6.21 5.80 3.40
N PRO A 351 -6.01 6.73 2.45
CA PRO A 351 -6.43 6.52 1.07
C PRO A 351 -5.60 5.43 0.40
N GLU A 352 -6.25 4.67 -0.49
CA GLU A 352 -5.60 3.66 -1.33
C GLU A 352 -6.27 3.51 -2.68
N GLY A 353 -5.58 2.87 -3.60
CA GLY A 353 -6.12 2.42 -4.87
C GLY A 353 -5.52 1.08 -5.27
N MET A 354 -6.18 0.41 -6.19
CA MET A 354 -5.71 -0.87 -6.69
C MET A 354 -6.27 -1.17 -8.08
N TYR A 355 -5.59 -2.04 -8.80
CA TYR A 355 -6.13 -2.67 -9.99
C TYR A 355 -5.76 -4.14 -10.02
N MET A 356 -6.54 -4.93 -10.77
CA MET A 356 -6.16 -6.27 -11.21
C MET A 356 -6.58 -6.53 -12.65
N VAL A 357 -5.86 -7.43 -13.31
CA VAL A 357 -6.29 -8.08 -14.54
C VAL A 357 -6.73 -9.49 -14.19
N THR A 358 -7.97 -9.81 -14.52
CA THR A 358 -8.66 -11.06 -14.19
C THR A 358 -9.39 -11.65 -15.41
N SER A 359 -10.05 -12.80 -15.25
CA SER A 359 -10.81 -13.46 -16.33
C SER A 359 -12.31 -13.30 -16.16
N GLY A 360 -12.99 -12.81 -17.21
CA GLY A 360 -14.45 -12.79 -17.26
C GLY A 360 -15.08 -14.14 -17.66
N THR A 361 -14.27 -15.15 -17.92
CA THR A 361 -14.73 -16.49 -18.36
C THR A 361 -14.48 -17.60 -17.33
N HIS A 362 -13.68 -17.34 -16.31
CA HIS A 362 -13.45 -18.25 -15.19
C HIS A 362 -13.91 -17.57 -13.89
N VAL A 363 -15.14 -17.77 -13.55
CA VAL A 363 -15.83 -17.17 -12.40
C VAL A 363 -16.91 -18.11 -11.88
N ASN A 364 -17.32 -17.93 -10.63
CA ASN A 364 -18.49 -18.61 -10.07
C ASN A 364 -19.28 -17.64 -9.16
N SER A 365 -20.33 -18.14 -8.53
CA SER A 365 -21.17 -17.42 -7.58
C SER A 365 -20.73 -17.59 -6.12
N GLY A 366 -19.58 -18.21 -5.86
CA GLY A 366 -18.97 -18.26 -4.54
C GLY A 366 -18.39 -16.90 -4.18
N CYS A 367 -18.60 -16.42 -2.96
CA CYS A 367 -17.94 -15.24 -2.43
C CYS A 367 -16.63 -15.65 -1.77
N CYS A 368 -15.58 -14.88 -1.84
CA CYS A 368 -15.39 -13.74 -2.70
C CYS A 368 -14.04 -13.91 -3.40
N PHE A 369 -13.98 -13.74 -4.71
CA PHE A 369 -12.70 -13.69 -5.42
C PHE A 369 -12.20 -12.26 -5.37
N ASP A 370 -11.26 -12.03 -4.45
CA ASP A 370 -10.80 -10.71 -4.07
C ASP A 370 -9.34 -10.48 -4.40
N TYR A 371 -9.00 -9.21 -4.63
CA TYR A 371 -7.64 -8.69 -4.59
C TYR A 371 -7.63 -7.31 -3.95
N GLY A 372 -6.96 -7.18 -2.82
CA GLY A 372 -6.85 -5.89 -2.12
C GLY A 372 -6.57 -6.02 -0.63
N ASN A 373 -6.94 -4.95 0.08
CA ASN A 373 -6.76 -4.83 1.53
C ASN A 373 -7.75 -5.73 2.29
N SER A 374 -7.26 -6.46 3.26
CA SER A 374 -8.09 -7.35 4.08
C SER A 374 -7.66 -7.33 5.54
N GLU A 375 -8.29 -8.20 6.35
CA GLU A 375 -8.02 -8.28 7.77
C GLU A 375 -6.72 -9.01 8.08
N THR A 376 -5.98 -8.47 9.04
CA THR A 376 -4.78 -9.13 9.60
C THR A 376 -5.13 -10.38 10.40
N THR A 377 -6.35 -10.46 10.93
CA THR A 377 -6.89 -11.62 11.62
C THR A 377 -7.44 -12.69 10.69
N ARG A 378 -7.70 -12.35 9.41
CA ARG A 378 -8.42 -13.16 8.41
C ARG A 378 -9.81 -13.59 8.90
N LYS A 379 -10.50 -12.67 9.55
CA LYS A 379 -11.88 -12.83 10.02
C LYS A 379 -12.67 -11.62 9.55
N ALA A 380 -13.93 -11.83 9.26
CA ALA A 380 -14.89 -10.79 8.97
C ALA A 380 -15.14 -9.91 10.22
N ASP A 381 -14.19 -9.02 10.51
CA ASP A 381 -14.14 -8.33 11.81
C ASP A 381 -15.18 -7.23 11.94
N ALA A 382 -15.33 -6.37 10.92
CA ALA A 382 -16.27 -5.24 10.97
C ALA A 382 -16.48 -4.60 9.59
N ALA A 383 -17.59 -3.90 9.42
CA ALA A 383 -17.82 -3.04 8.26
C ALA A 383 -16.67 -2.04 8.06
N GLY A 384 -16.08 -2.03 6.88
CA GLY A 384 -14.96 -1.20 6.50
C GLY A 384 -13.58 -1.73 6.90
N ALA A 385 -13.48 -2.97 7.45
CA ALA A 385 -12.20 -3.59 7.79
C ALA A 385 -11.42 -4.06 6.55
N MET A 386 -12.11 -4.27 5.45
CA MET A 386 -11.60 -4.67 4.15
C MET A 386 -11.82 -3.56 3.10
N ASP A 387 -11.00 -3.54 2.05
CA ASP A 387 -11.14 -2.69 0.86
C ASP A 387 -10.49 -3.42 -0.31
N ALA A 388 -11.25 -4.24 -1.00
CA ALA A 388 -10.72 -5.08 -2.07
C ALA A 388 -11.62 -5.08 -3.30
N ILE A 389 -11.00 -5.29 -4.48
CA ILE A 389 -11.75 -5.58 -5.69
C ILE A 389 -12.30 -6.99 -5.56
N ASN A 390 -13.61 -7.12 -5.65
CA ASN A 390 -14.29 -8.39 -5.84
C ASN A 390 -14.69 -8.56 -7.31
N PHE A 391 -14.51 -9.76 -7.85
CA PHE A 391 -14.91 -10.08 -9.21
C PHE A 391 -15.53 -11.48 -9.32
N GLY A 392 -16.79 -11.56 -9.74
CA GLY A 392 -17.49 -12.82 -9.89
C GLY A 392 -18.95 -12.66 -10.27
N THR A 393 -19.73 -13.75 -10.17
CA THR A 393 -21.17 -13.76 -10.48
C THR A 393 -22.05 -13.77 -9.21
N GLN A 394 -21.45 -13.58 -8.05
CA GLN A 394 -22.18 -13.41 -6.79
C GLN A 394 -22.74 -12.01 -6.66
N CYS A 395 -23.97 -11.90 -6.19
CA CYS A 395 -24.61 -10.64 -5.84
C CYS A 395 -25.43 -10.84 -4.55
N TRP A 396 -24.72 -11.20 -3.48
CA TRP A 396 -25.36 -11.62 -2.23
C TRP A 396 -26.08 -10.49 -1.50
N PHE A 397 -25.61 -9.28 -1.69
CA PHE A 397 -26.14 -8.12 -1.00
C PHE A 397 -27.04 -7.26 -1.91
N GLY A 398 -27.26 -7.67 -3.16
CA GLY A 398 -28.09 -6.97 -4.13
C GLY A 398 -27.35 -5.90 -4.95
N GLY A 399 -28.10 -5.18 -5.75
CA GLY A 399 -27.58 -4.04 -6.54
C GLY A 399 -26.95 -4.39 -7.88
N CYS A 400 -26.88 -5.66 -8.27
CA CYS A 400 -26.35 -6.08 -9.55
C CYS A 400 -27.42 -6.12 -10.65
N SER A 401 -27.00 -6.02 -11.91
CA SER A 401 -27.86 -6.09 -13.09
C SER A 401 -27.36 -7.15 -14.06
N GLY A 402 -28.25 -8.02 -14.53
CA GLY A 402 -27.92 -9.12 -15.45
C GLY A 402 -27.29 -10.34 -14.74
N THR A 403 -26.46 -11.08 -15.45
CA THR A 403 -25.90 -12.36 -15.00
C THR A 403 -24.44 -12.26 -14.52
N GLY A 404 -23.81 -11.09 -14.60
CA GLY A 404 -22.39 -10.89 -14.28
C GLY A 404 -21.43 -11.50 -15.33
N PRO A 405 -20.14 -11.65 -15.02
CA PRO A 405 -19.51 -11.25 -13.77
C PRO A 405 -19.38 -9.72 -13.60
N TRP A 406 -19.34 -9.28 -12.35
CA TRP A 406 -19.29 -7.87 -12.00
C TRP A 406 -18.00 -7.51 -11.28
N VAL A 407 -17.58 -6.25 -11.41
CA VAL A 407 -16.62 -5.61 -10.51
C VAL A 407 -17.41 -4.99 -9.36
N GLN A 408 -17.05 -5.33 -8.14
CA GLN A 408 -17.64 -4.81 -6.91
C GLN A 408 -16.54 -4.42 -5.92
N ALA A 409 -16.86 -3.58 -4.96
CA ALA A 409 -16.00 -3.34 -3.80
C ALA A 409 -16.42 -4.28 -2.66
N ASP A 410 -15.50 -5.11 -2.19
CA ASP A 410 -15.65 -5.83 -0.93
C ASP A 410 -15.08 -4.95 0.19
N LEU A 411 -15.97 -4.44 1.03
CA LEU A 411 -15.64 -3.53 2.11
C LEU A 411 -15.81 -4.18 3.49
N GLU A 412 -15.88 -5.49 3.54
CA GLU A 412 -16.28 -6.33 4.66
C GLU A 412 -17.72 -6.07 5.11
N TRP A 413 -18.46 -7.13 5.39
CA TRP A 413 -19.90 -7.13 5.67
C TRP A 413 -20.76 -6.55 4.54
N GLY A 414 -20.22 -6.44 3.34
CA GLY A 414 -20.97 -5.99 2.17
C GLY A 414 -20.15 -5.96 0.89
N LEU A 415 -20.72 -6.52 -0.18
CA LEU A 415 -20.28 -6.35 -1.55
C LEU A 415 -21.06 -5.20 -2.18
N PHE A 416 -20.34 -4.20 -2.68
CA PHE A 416 -20.93 -2.98 -3.17
C PHE A 416 -20.70 -2.81 -4.67
N PRO A 417 -21.76 -2.95 -5.50
CA PRO A 417 -21.70 -2.59 -6.92
C PRO A 417 -21.69 -1.08 -7.16
N GLY A 418 -21.91 -0.29 -6.12
CA GLY A 418 -21.97 1.17 -6.09
C GLY A 418 -22.07 1.70 -4.66
N GLY A 419 -22.62 2.88 -4.46
CA GLY A 419 -22.71 3.56 -3.15
C GLY A 419 -23.65 2.91 -2.13
N SER A 420 -24.29 1.80 -2.48
CA SER A 420 -25.16 1.02 -1.61
C SER A 420 -25.27 -0.41 -2.13
N GLN A 421 -25.92 -1.27 -1.35
CA GLN A 421 -26.32 -2.63 -1.76
C GLN A 421 -27.59 -2.65 -2.63
N THR A 422 -28.09 -1.48 -3.01
CA THR A 422 -29.23 -1.36 -3.91
C THR A 422 -28.77 -1.24 -5.36
N TRP A 423 -29.73 -1.17 -6.29
CA TRP A 423 -29.43 -1.11 -7.70
C TRP A 423 -28.54 0.08 -8.08
N ASN A 424 -27.48 -0.23 -8.87
CA ASN A 424 -26.63 0.77 -9.49
C ASN A 424 -26.87 0.75 -11.02
N PRO A 425 -27.42 1.83 -11.62
CA PRO A 425 -27.75 1.88 -13.04
C PRO A 425 -26.52 1.72 -13.96
N ASN A 426 -25.32 2.00 -13.46
CA ASN A 426 -24.08 1.87 -14.23
C ASN A 426 -23.45 0.48 -14.12
N GLN A 427 -23.98 -0.40 -13.26
CA GLN A 427 -23.45 -1.75 -13.11
C GLN A 427 -23.69 -2.58 -14.38
N ARG A 428 -22.68 -3.30 -14.80
CA ARG A 428 -22.75 -4.20 -15.98
C ARG A 428 -21.79 -5.36 -15.86
N ALA A 429 -22.03 -6.41 -16.66
CA ALA A 429 -21.17 -7.58 -16.75
C ALA A 429 -19.89 -7.30 -17.57
N PHE A 430 -18.80 -7.96 -17.19
CA PHE A 430 -17.51 -7.95 -17.90
C PHE A 430 -17.16 -9.39 -18.30
N THR A 431 -17.62 -9.81 -19.47
CA THR A 431 -17.50 -11.20 -19.97
C THR A 431 -16.29 -11.44 -20.87
N SER A 432 -15.43 -10.43 -21.05
CA SER A 432 -14.19 -10.59 -21.84
C SER A 432 -13.25 -11.60 -21.17
N LYS A 433 -12.48 -12.33 -21.97
CA LYS A 433 -11.49 -13.28 -21.44
C LYS A 433 -10.53 -12.60 -20.46
N PHE A 434 -10.12 -11.37 -20.75
CA PHE A 434 -9.27 -10.56 -19.88
C PHE A 434 -10.00 -9.28 -19.52
N VAL A 435 -10.10 -8.99 -18.23
CA VAL A 435 -10.83 -7.85 -17.65
C VAL A 435 -9.89 -7.08 -16.75
N THR A 436 -9.84 -5.77 -16.93
CA THR A 436 -9.23 -4.85 -15.96
C THR A 436 -10.30 -4.39 -14.98
N ALA A 437 -10.06 -4.54 -13.69
CA ALA A 437 -10.89 -4.01 -12.62
C ALA A 437 -10.06 -3.05 -11.77
N THR A 438 -10.66 -1.92 -11.34
CA THR A 438 -10.01 -0.96 -10.44
C THR A 438 -10.93 -0.59 -9.29
N LEU A 439 -10.32 -0.32 -8.14
CA LEU A 439 -10.95 0.24 -6.96
C LEU A 439 -10.02 1.31 -6.39
N LYS A 440 -10.59 2.45 -5.98
CA LYS A 440 -9.89 3.46 -5.19
C LYS A 440 -10.80 4.01 -4.12
N ASN A 441 -10.25 4.29 -2.95
CA ASN A 441 -10.99 4.71 -1.78
C ASN A 441 -10.17 5.77 -1.01
N ASN A 442 -10.76 6.92 -0.73
CA ASN A 442 -10.10 7.96 0.06
C ASN A 442 -10.20 7.70 1.57
N GLY A 443 -10.87 6.60 1.96
CA GLY A 443 -10.99 6.13 3.33
C GLY A 443 -12.02 6.87 4.19
N THR A 444 -12.55 7.99 3.74
CA THR A 444 -13.43 8.84 4.56
C THR A 444 -14.76 9.19 3.93
N SER A 445 -14.81 9.43 2.64
CA SER A 445 -16.01 9.99 2.02
C SER A 445 -16.32 9.53 0.61
N ARG A 446 -15.33 8.99 -0.11
CA ARG A 446 -15.46 8.70 -1.54
C ARG A 446 -14.71 7.44 -1.94
N PHE A 447 -15.31 6.63 -2.78
CA PHE A 447 -14.67 5.53 -3.49
C PHE A 447 -15.13 5.46 -4.93
N ALA A 448 -14.35 4.81 -5.79
CA ALA A 448 -14.71 4.57 -7.16
C ALA A 448 -14.34 3.16 -7.58
N ILE A 449 -15.22 2.51 -8.34
CA ILE A 449 -14.99 1.22 -9.00
C ILE A 449 -15.15 1.38 -10.51
N LYS A 450 -14.22 0.79 -11.25
CA LYS A 450 -14.24 0.82 -12.71
C LYS A 450 -13.88 -0.56 -13.28
N GLY A 451 -14.30 -0.81 -14.50
CA GLY A 451 -13.94 -2.03 -15.23
C GLY A 451 -13.75 -1.78 -16.71
N SER A 452 -13.02 -2.67 -17.38
CA SER A 452 -12.79 -2.60 -18.83
C SER A 452 -12.41 -3.97 -19.40
N ASN A 453 -12.46 -4.10 -20.71
CA ASN A 453 -11.75 -5.15 -21.41
C ASN A 453 -10.24 -4.85 -21.36
N ALA A 454 -9.44 -5.79 -20.86
CA ALA A 454 -7.99 -5.64 -20.78
C ALA A 454 -7.26 -5.69 -22.13
N GLN A 455 -7.99 -6.04 -23.20
CA GLN A 455 -7.45 -6.11 -24.57
C GLN A 455 -7.78 -4.88 -25.41
N SER A 456 -8.71 -4.02 -24.96
CA SER A 456 -9.15 -2.85 -25.75
C SER A 456 -9.99 -1.90 -24.92
N GLY A 457 -9.99 -0.63 -25.32
CA GLY A 457 -10.88 0.39 -24.77
C GLY A 457 -10.37 1.03 -23.48
N SER A 458 -11.18 1.96 -22.99
CA SER A 458 -10.93 2.74 -21.77
C SER A 458 -11.72 2.17 -20.59
N LEU A 459 -11.34 2.57 -19.37
CA LEU A 459 -12.09 2.24 -18.16
C LEU A 459 -13.51 2.79 -18.23
N TYR A 460 -14.47 1.97 -17.83
CA TYR A 460 -15.85 2.36 -17.62
C TYR A 460 -16.11 2.55 -16.13
N THR A 461 -16.57 3.72 -15.74
CA THR A 461 -16.90 4.03 -14.34
C THR A 461 -18.23 3.39 -13.97
N LEU A 462 -18.21 2.45 -13.04
CA LEU A 462 -19.39 1.82 -12.45
C LEU A 462 -19.94 2.69 -11.32
N TRP A 463 -19.06 3.20 -10.47
CA TRP A 463 -19.37 4.10 -9.38
C TRP A 463 -18.19 5.05 -9.15
N ASP A 464 -18.52 6.29 -8.83
CA ASP A 464 -17.59 7.28 -8.30
C ASP A 464 -18.41 8.25 -7.43
N GLY A 465 -18.36 8.05 -6.13
CA GLY A 465 -19.22 8.76 -5.21
C GLY A 465 -18.95 8.42 -3.75
N SER A 466 -19.94 8.70 -2.90
CA SER A 466 -19.84 8.50 -1.45
C SER A 466 -19.67 7.03 -1.09
N LEU A 467 -18.94 6.79 0.01
CA LEU A 467 -18.92 5.49 0.68
C LEU A 467 -20.32 5.06 1.11
N PRO A 468 -20.60 3.75 1.17
CA PRO A 468 -21.86 3.25 1.67
C PRO A 468 -22.14 3.71 3.12
N PRO A 469 -23.41 3.82 3.54
CA PRO A 469 -23.75 4.13 4.92
C PRO A 469 -23.12 3.14 5.91
N GLY A 470 -22.44 3.64 6.94
CA GLY A 470 -21.73 2.83 7.96
C GLY A 470 -20.27 2.53 7.65
N TYR A 471 -19.75 2.93 6.47
CA TYR A 471 -18.36 2.68 6.03
C TYR A 471 -17.47 3.93 6.06
N SER A 472 -17.94 5.00 6.66
CA SER A 472 -17.17 6.25 6.82
C SER A 472 -16.97 6.56 8.31
N PRO A 473 -15.71 6.65 8.79
CA PRO A 473 -14.48 6.32 8.07
C PRO A 473 -14.27 4.80 7.94
N MET A 474 -13.47 4.40 6.93
CA MET A 474 -12.99 3.02 6.77
C MET A 474 -12.12 2.60 7.97
N LYS A 475 -11.98 1.28 8.17
CA LYS A 475 -11.23 0.67 9.29
C LYS A 475 -10.26 -0.40 8.82
N LYS A 476 -9.71 -0.21 7.64
CA LYS A 476 -8.82 -1.17 6.97
C LYS A 476 -7.70 -1.67 7.87
N GLN A 477 -7.35 -2.95 7.76
CA GLN A 477 -6.35 -3.53 8.65
C GLN A 477 -4.97 -3.69 8.01
N GLY A 478 -4.86 -3.66 6.68
CA GLY A 478 -3.57 -3.64 5.98
C GLY A 478 -2.97 -5.00 5.67
N ALA A 479 -3.73 -6.08 5.71
CA ALA A 479 -3.33 -7.32 5.07
C ALA A 479 -3.70 -7.30 3.57
N ILE A 480 -3.16 -8.23 2.79
CA ILE A 480 -3.46 -8.39 1.37
C ILE A 480 -4.04 -9.77 1.15
N ILE A 481 -5.19 -9.83 0.48
CA ILE A 481 -5.83 -11.07 0.02
C ILE A 481 -5.73 -11.19 -1.49
N LEU A 482 -5.57 -12.43 -1.99
CA LEU A 482 -5.74 -12.79 -3.39
C LEU A 482 -6.39 -14.16 -3.51
N GLY A 483 -7.54 -14.20 -4.14
CA GLY A 483 -8.33 -15.42 -4.33
C GLY A 483 -9.53 -15.50 -3.40
N SER A 484 -9.90 -16.72 -2.98
CA SER A 484 -11.03 -16.89 -2.05
C SER A 484 -10.79 -16.16 -0.73
N GLY A 485 -11.80 -15.47 -0.22
CA GLY A 485 -11.75 -14.58 0.94
C GLY A 485 -10.95 -15.11 2.15
N GLY A 486 -10.46 -14.22 3.00
CA GLY A 486 -9.52 -14.51 4.08
C GLY A 486 -9.99 -15.61 5.06
N ASP A 487 -11.28 -15.72 5.29
CA ASP A 487 -11.94 -16.68 6.17
C ASP A 487 -12.33 -18.01 5.48
N CYS A 488 -12.25 -18.10 4.14
CA CYS A 488 -12.75 -19.22 3.33
C CYS A 488 -12.28 -20.59 3.76
N CYS A 489 -11.07 -20.65 4.25
CA CYS A 489 -10.33 -21.89 4.38
C CYS A 489 -10.13 -22.29 5.84
N LYS A 490 -10.98 -21.79 6.73
CA LYS A 490 -11.00 -22.16 8.16
C LYS A 490 -11.96 -23.31 8.42
N PRO A 491 -11.71 -24.16 9.44
CA PRO A 491 -12.63 -25.24 9.82
C PRO A 491 -14.03 -24.74 10.16
N ASP A 492 -14.12 -23.54 10.74
CA ASP A 492 -15.34 -22.82 11.10
C ASP A 492 -15.63 -21.65 10.15
N GLY A 493 -14.89 -21.53 9.05
CA GLY A 493 -15.02 -20.47 8.07
C GLY A 493 -16.21 -20.67 7.15
N GLY A 494 -16.63 -19.57 6.52
CA GLY A 494 -17.78 -19.50 5.65
C GLY A 494 -17.64 -20.27 4.34
N ALA A 495 -18.71 -20.22 3.56
CA ALA A 495 -18.77 -20.82 2.22
C ALA A 495 -18.09 -19.95 1.13
N ASN A 496 -17.08 -19.15 1.50
CA ASN A 496 -16.35 -18.23 0.61
C ASN A 496 -15.43 -19.01 -0.36
N LEU A 497 -16.03 -19.85 -1.20
CA LEU A 497 -15.32 -20.76 -2.11
C LEU A 497 -15.46 -20.24 -3.56
N SER A 498 -14.83 -19.11 -3.82
CA SER A 498 -14.86 -18.46 -5.13
C SER A 498 -13.89 -19.10 -6.13
N ALA A 499 -14.18 -18.88 -7.41
CA ALA A 499 -13.28 -19.16 -8.53
C ALA A 499 -13.00 -17.89 -9.31
N GLY A 500 -11.78 -17.75 -9.79
CA GLY A 500 -11.34 -16.63 -10.62
C GLY A 500 -9.91 -16.84 -11.11
N THR A 501 -9.47 -15.98 -12.00
CA THR A 501 -8.09 -16.03 -12.50
C THR A 501 -7.42 -14.68 -12.30
N PHE A 502 -6.22 -14.70 -11.76
CA PHE A 502 -5.39 -13.50 -11.60
C PHE A 502 -4.20 -13.56 -12.56
N TYR A 503 -3.95 -12.47 -13.26
CA TYR A 503 -2.82 -12.32 -14.17
C TYR A 503 -1.79 -11.32 -13.63
N GLU A 504 -2.24 -10.15 -13.21
CA GLU A 504 -1.45 -9.10 -12.57
C GLU A 504 -2.33 -8.15 -11.77
N GLY A 505 -1.73 -7.44 -10.83
CA GLY A 505 -2.40 -6.38 -10.07
C GLY A 505 -1.42 -5.65 -9.16
N ALA A 506 -1.80 -4.47 -8.74
CA ALA A 506 -1.04 -3.69 -7.78
C ALA A 506 -1.96 -2.91 -6.84
N MET A 507 -1.47 -2.66 -5.63
CA MET A 507 -2.04 -1.75 -4.66
C MET A 507 -1.13 -0.53 -4.51
N VAL A 508 -1.73 0.63 -4.31
CA VAL A 508 -1.01 1.91 -4.22
C VAL A 508 -1.41 2.66 -2.95
N ALA A 509 -0.47 3.39 -2.37
CA ALA A 509 -0.77 4.36 -1.33
C ALA A 509 -1.32 5.64 -1.97
N GLY A 510 -2.47 6.12 -1.47
CA GLY A 510 -3.13 7.32 -2.00
C GLY A 510 -4.29 7.02 -2.94
N TYR A 511 -4.99 8.06 -3.35
CA TYR A 511 -6.17 8.01 -4.23
C TYR A 511 -5.74 8.41 -5.65
N PRO A 512 -5.50 7.47 -6.57
CA PRO A 512 -4.98 7.78 -7.90
C PRO A 512 -5.97 8.64 -8.70
N SER A 513 -5.43 9.52 -9.53
CA SER A 513 -6.25 10.31 -10.46
C SER A 513 -6.85 9.41 -11.55
N ASP A 514 -7.97 9.84 -12.13
CA ASP A 514 -8.56 9.14 -13.28
C ASP A 514 -7.62 9.09 -14.49
N ALA A 515 -6.79 10.13 -14.65
CA ALA A 515 -5.76 10.14 -15.69
C ALA A 515 -4.71 9.04 -15.46
N THR A 516 -4.28 8.84 -14.22
CA THR A 516 -3.35 7.76 -13.84
C THR A 516 -3.97 6.38 -14.10
N GLU A 517 -5.21 6.16 -13.65
CA GLU A 517 -5.91 4.87 -13.89
C GLU A 517 -6.10 4.59 -15.38
N ASN A 518 -6.47 5.61 -16.18
CA ASN A 518 -6.60 5.47 -17.64
C ASN A 518 -5.26 5.17 -18.32
N ALA A 519 -4.16 5.75 -17.85
CA ALA A 519 -2.82 5.44 -18.35
C ALA A 519 -2.40 4.00 -17.99
N VAL A 520 -2.76 3.49 -16.80
CA VAL A 520 -2.57 2.08 -16.42
C VAL A 520 -3.40 1.18 -17.32
N GLN A 521 -4.67 1.51 -17.59
CA GLN A 521 -5.49 0.75 -18.53
C GLN A 521 -4.89 0.70 -19.93
N ALA A 522 -4.40 1.83 -20.44
CA ALA A 522 -3.73 1.87 -21.75
C ALA A 522 -2.48 0.98 -21.77
N ASN A 523 -1.71 0.94 -20.67
CA ASN A 523 -0.57 0.04 -20.52
C ASN A 523 -0.98 -1.44 -20.49
N VAL A 524 -2.07 -1.78 -19.78
CA VAL A 524 -2.63 -3.14 -19.74
C VAL A 524 -3.06 -3.57 -21.15
N VAL A 525 -3.77 -2.71 -21.89
CA VAL A 525 -4.15 -2.97 -23.30
C VAL A 525 -2.90 -3.18 -24.16
N GLY A 526 -1.88 -2.33 -23.99
CA GLY A 526 -0.60 -2.43 -24.69
C GLY A 526 0.22 -3.68 -24.36
N ALA A 527 -0.07 -4.35 -23.23
CA ALA A 527 0.59 -5.60 -22.86
C ALA A 527 0.24 -6.77 -23.80
N GLY A 528 -0.87 -6.67 -24.55
CA GLY A 528 -1.23 -7.64 -25.58
C GLY A 528 -1.61 -9.02 -25.02
N TYR A 529 -2.48 -9.07 -24.03
CA TYR A 529 -3.09 -10.30 -23.51
C TYR A 529 -3.87 -11.05 -24.60
N ARG A 530 -3.63 -12.38 -24.77
CA ARG A 530 -4.29 -13.23 -25.76
C ARG A 530 -4.44 -14.67 -25.28
#